data_d0a9b7691e549bae159787256a167407
#
_entry.id   d0a9b7691e549bae159787256a167407
#
_cell.length_a   1.000
_cell.length_b   1.000
_cell.length_c   1.000
_cell.angle_alpha   90.00
_cell.angle_beta   90.00
_cell.angle_gamma   90.00
#
_symmetry.space_group_name_H-M   'P 1'
#
loop_
_entity.id
_entity.type
_entity.pdbx_description
1 polymer ?
#
loop_
_entity_poly.entity_id
_entity_poly.type
_entity_poly.pdbx_seq_one_letter_code
_entity_poly.pdbx_strand_id
1 'polypeptide(L)'
;MSNVGISFKMPVYTQESNYLGFINLLEVIRATQSKEIKVYQASSSEMFGNCVDEDGFQRENTPMIPVSPYGVSKLSAHLYANHYRRAYKMNIWCGILFNHESPRRGTNFVTGKVAKSVAQINAGIIDKIQLGTLDTFRDWGHSKDYCIDLETSILTPNGYLKRDELNINDEVINYNLIDNNWQLDRITNIYDVEHIGKMITFKGARFEFRCSPNHRMFYQQKSKKSKNWNGSWKEISAKDLYEKFNSFALRTKYDYRFPAFAGIKQDDFDISDDMLVLIGYLVTEGCLSRSEIIGSGFVLSVSQSSKKYLQDLINCITNLNLEYRQVIRNDDVNEFIFSAKSRDLILEYFDRFDIHELPSFIYKLSIRQSTLLMKTMMNCDGCWTNGNYSSKRLKLAEQFYDLCNLSGYQSSINKRKYGGYTVGLLRHAKHSVHQNITDVIIEDVAENIWCIETEKNGTIITKGKNGRFVSGNCKVMWQMLNETEPDDFICCTGITHSVKVLCKVAFERIGINDFSNYIEILDKYKRDEELNYLRGCSDKLFNKINVDFEYTFEKMIHEMVDYHISNIKIV
;
A
#
# COMPACT_ATOMS: atom_id res chain seq x y z
N MET A 1 22.75 -12.96 5.48
CA MET A 1 23.64 -13.50 4.41
C MET A 1 22.80 -14.34 3.45
N SER A 2 22.80 -14.04 2.13
CA SER A 2 21.91 -14.72 1.14
C SER A 2 22.64 -15.35 -0.05
N ASN A 3 23.95 -15.14 -0.19
CA ASN A 3 24.72 -15.67 -1.31
C ASN A 3 25.33 -17.04 -1.00
N VAL A 4 24.88 -18.06 -1.74
CA VAL A 4 25.32 -19.45 -1.56
C VAL A 4 26.81 -19.61 -1.84
N GLY A 5 27.36 -19.01 -2.91
CA GLY A 5 28.79 -19.11 -3.26
C GLY A 5 29.71 -18.49 -2.21
N ILE A 6 29.28 -17.37 -1.58
CA ILE A 6 30.05 -16.74 -0.50
C ILE A 6 30.02 -17.60 0.77
N SER A 7 28.94 -18.35 1.01
CA SER A 7 28.83 -19.19 2.21
C SER A 7 29.92 -20.27 2.32
N PHE A 8 30.41 -20.78 1.19
CA PHE A 8 31.56 -21.71 1.18
C PHE A 8 32.87 -21.06 1.63
N LYS A 9 33.02 -19.74 1.33
CA LYS A 9 34.23 -18.99 1.73
C LYS A 9 34.13 -18.44 3.15
N MET A 10 32.92 -18.24 3.67
CA MET A 10 32.66 -17.64 4.99
C MET A 10 31.59 -18.44 5.76
N PRO A 11 31.80 -19.73 6.04
CA PRO A 11 30.78 -20.59 6.63
C PRO A 11 30.42 -20.16 8.06
N VAL A 12 31.37 -19.76 8.88
CA VAL A 12 31.13 -19.30 10.27
C VAL A 12 30.26 -18.05 10.27
N TYR A 13 30.66 -17.02 9.52
CA TYR A 13 29.89 -15.79 9.40
C TYR A 13 28.45 -16.05 8.87
N THR A 14 28.31 -17.03 7.97
CA THR A 14 27.00 -17.41 7.45
C THR A 14 26.11 -18.01 8.54
N GLN A 15 26.67 -18.84 9.41
CA GLN A 15 25.98 -19.42 10.57
C GLN A 15 25.60 -18.32 11.59
N GLU A 16 26.55 -17.46 11.94
CA GLU A 16 26.31 -16.36 12.87
C GLU A 16 25.18 -15.45 12.39
N SER A 17 25.19 -15.04 11.11
CA SER A 17 24.21 -14.13 10.57
C SER A 17 22.81 -14.75 10.44
N ASN A 18 22.72 -15.98 9.89
CA ASN A 18 21.43 -16.56 9.51
C ASN A 18 20.78 -17.39 10.62
N TYR A 19 21.58 -18.02 11.46
CA TYR A 19 21.14 -18.96 12.48
C TYR A 19 21.24 -18.37 13.90
N LEU A 20 22.43 -17.97 14.36
CA LEU A 20 22.58 -17.42 15.71
C LEU A 20 21.85 -16.09 15.88
N GLY A 21 21.91 -15.22 14.87
CA GLY A 21 21.15 -13.97 14.89
C GLY A 21 19.64 -14.18 15.04
N PHE A 22 19.10 -15.22 14.39
CA PHE A 22 17.68 -15.58 14.52
C PHE A 22 17.36 -16.13 15.91
N ILE A 23 18.18 -17.01 16.48
CA ILE A 23 17.99 -17.50 17.85
C ILE A 23 18.01 -16.36 18.85
N ASN A 24 18.97 -15.43 18.73
CA ASN A 24 19.07 -14.28 19.62
C ASN A 24 17.77 -13.45 19.60
N LEU A 25 17.17 -13.26 18.42
CA LEU A 25 15.87 -12.61 18.27
C LEU A 25 14.77 -13.40 19.02
N LEU A 26 14.68 -14.71 18.81
CA LEU A 26 13.69 -15.57 19.48
C LEU A 26 13.84 -15.55 21.00
N GLU A 27 15.08 -15.56 21.52
CA GLU A 27 15.34 -15.49 22.95
C GLU A 27 14.93 -14.14 23.56
N VAL A 28 15.14 -13.03 22.85
CA VAL A 28 14.66 -11.72 23.29
C VAL A 28 13.13 -11.71 23.37
N ILE A 29 12.43 -12.19 22.34
CA ILE A 29 10.98 -12.29 22.31
C ILE A 29 10.46 -13.19 23.46
N ARG A 30 11.11 -14.32 23.67
CA ARG A 30 10.78 -15.25 24.76
C ARG A 30 11.00 -14.63 26.14
N ALA A 31 12.12 -13.95 26.37
CA ALA A 31 12.46 -13.31 27.64
C ALA A 31 11.52 -12.13 27.97
N THR A 32 11.06 -11.38 26.98
CA THR A 32 10.11 -10.29 27.17
C THR A 32 8.66 -10.76 27.33
N GLN A 33 8.42 -12.07 27.26
CA GLN A 33 7.07 -12.71 27.31
C GLN A 33 6.07 -12.13 26.30
N SER A 34 6.55 -11.56 25.23
CA SER A 34 5.73 -10.92 24.18
C SER A 34 5.14 -11.98 23.24
N LYS A 35 4.23 -12.81 23.75
CA LYS A 35 3.61 -13.94 23.02
C LYS A 35 2.79 -13.51 21.80
N GLU A 36 2.35 -12.25 21.77
CA GLU A 36 1.58 -11.65 20.68
C GLU A 36 2.41 -11.40 19.42
N ILE A 37 3.75 -11.36 19.56
CA ILE A 37 4.64 -11.08 18.42
C ILE A 37 4.57 -12.23 17.42
N LYS A 38 4.19 -11.89 16.20
CA LYS A 38 4.24 -12.77 15.03
C LYS A 38 5.61 -12.69 14.39
N VAL A 39 6.27 -13.82 14.20
CA VAL A 39 7.61 -13.92 13.64
C VAL A 39 7.54 -14.61 12.29
N TYR A 40 8.12 -14.01 11.26
CA TYR A 40 8.32 -14.64 9.96
C TYR A 40 9.77 -15.08 9.79
N GLN A 41 10.00 -16.38 9.62
CA GLN A 41 11.30 -16.94 9.26
C GLN A 41 11.37 -17.14 7.75
N ALA A 42 12.22 -16.38 7.08
CA ALA A 42 12.53 -16.59 5.67
C ALA A 42 13.41 -17.84 5.54
N SER A 43 12.80 -18.97 5.35
CA SER A 43 13.44 -20.24 5.01
C SER A 43 13.82 -20.27 3.52
N SER A 44 14.37 -21.35 3.01
CA SER A 44 14.91 -21.40 1.66
C SER A 44 14.77 -22.79 1.05
N SER A 45 14.50 -22.88 -0.26
CA SER A 45 14.55 -24.12 -1.03
C SER A 45 15.93 -24.81 -1.01
N GLU A 46 17.02 -24.08 -0.76
CA GLU A 46 18.36 -24.64 -0.60
C GLU A 46 18.49 -25.61 0.59
N MET A 47 17.50 -25.64 1.51
CA MET A 47 17.44 -26.60 2.62
C MET A 47 17.20 -28.03 2.14
N PHE A 48 16.47 -28.21 1.04
CA PHE A 48 16.15 -29.55 0.51
C PHE A 48 17.37 -30.26 -0.08
N GLY A 49 18.40 -29.48 -0.52
CA GLY A 49 19.48 -30.05 -1.32
C GLY A 49 18.91 -30.71 -2.59
N ASN A 50 19.36 -31.94 -2.89
CA ASN A 50 18.88 -32.68 -4.05
C ASN A 50 17.70 -33.63 -3.72
N CYS A 51 17.07 -33.52 -2.54
CA CYS A 51 15.93 -34.33 -2.17
C CYS A 51 14.68 -33.86 -2.87
N VAL A 52 13.91 -34.82 -3.42
CA VAL A 52 12.58 -34.63 -4.04
C VAL A 52 11.68 -35.79 -3.62
N ASP A 53 10.37 -35.58 -3.67
CA ASP A 53 9.38 -36.66 -3.53
C ASP A 53 9.35 -37.52 -4.80
N GLU A 54 8.62 -38.65 -4.78
CA GLU A 54 8.53 -39.61 -5.91
C GLU A 54 8.06 -38.96 -7.22
N ASP A 55 7.24 -37.90 -7.15
CA ASP A 55 6.74 -37.14 -8.29
C ASP A 55 7.67 -35.99 -8.75
N GLY A 56 8.86 -35.86 -8.12
CA GLY A 56 9.87 -34.87 -8.46
C GLY A 56 9.62 -33.48 -7.88
N PHE A 57 8.64 -33.30 -7.00
CA PHE A 57 8.39 -32.05 -6.30
C PHE A 57 9.04 -32.02 -4.90
N GLN A 58 9.19 -30.82 -4.37
CA GLN A 58 9.59 -30.54 -2.99
C GLN A 58 8.41 -29.94 -2.24
N ARG A 59 8.03 -30.56 -1.12
CA ARG A 59 6.95 -30.16 -0.23
C ARG A 59 7.49 -29.88 1.18
N GLU A 60 6.67 -29.36 2.06
CA GLU A 60 7.08 -29.00 3.43
C GLU A 60 7.59 -30.20 4.24
N ASN A 61 7.19 -31.42 3.88
CA ASN A 61 7.61 -32.68 4.51
C ASN A 61 8.68 -33.46 3.72
N THR A 62 9.13 -32.97 2.57
CA THR A 62 10.25 -33.54 1.84
C THR A 62 11.53 -33.48 2.69
N PRO A 63 12.35 -34.54 2.76
CA PRO A 63 13.60 -34.53 3.51
C PRO A 63 14.50 -33.34 3.13
N MET A 64 15.11 -32.72 4.13
CA MET A 64 15.97 -31.55 3.97
C MET A 64 17.43 -31.97 4.22
N ILE A 65 18.22 -32.12 3.15
CA ILE A 65 19.65 -32.49 3.18
C ILE A 65 20.42 -31.44 2.37
N PRO A 66 20.74 -30.28 2.99
CA PRO A 66 21.37 -29.18 2.29
C PRO A 66 22.81 -29.49 1.85
N VAL A 67 23.15 -29.00 0.65
CA VAL A 67 24.48 -29.18 0.00
C VAL A 67 25.35 -27.93 0.06
N SER A 68 25.00 -26.96 0.91
CA SER A 68 25.77 -25.72 1.07
C SER A 68 25.75 -25.21 2.52
N PRO A 69 26.82 -24.50 3.00
CA PRO A 69 26.79 -23.87 4.32
C PRO A 69 25.62 -22.88 4.49
N TYR A 70 25.17 -22.21 3.42
CA TYR A 70 23.96 -21.38 3.42
C TYR A 70 22.71 -22.23 3.69
N GLY A 71 22.53 -23.33 2.95
CA GLY A 71 21.39 -24.24 3.14
C GLY A 71 21.38 -24.81 4.57
N VAL A 72 22.54 -25.22 5.11
CA VAL A 72 22.70 -25.67 6.51
C VAL A 72 22.26 -24.57 7.49
N SER A 73 22.71 -23.31 7.30
CA SER A 73 22.33 -22.20 8.17
C SER A 73 20.83 -21.92 8.17
N LYS A 74 20.19 -22.01 7.00
CA LYS A 74 18.74 -21.83 6.83
C LYS A 74 17.94 -22.98 7.44
N LEU A 75 18.42 -24.22 7.28
CA LEU A 75 17.79 -25.39 7.89
C LEU A 75 17.89 -25.32 9.43
N SER A 76 19.06 -24.96 9.97
CA SER A 76 19.20 -24.74 11.41
C SER A 76 18.19 -23.73 11.94
N ALA A 77 18.09 -22.56 11.32
CA ALA A 77 17.12 -21.53 11.71
C ALA A 77 15.67 -22.04 11.59
N HIS A 78 15.34 -22.77 10.53
CA HIS A 78 14.02 -23.36 10.30
C HIS A 78 13.65 -24.39 11.39
N LEU A 79 14.57 -25.28 11.76
CA LEU A 79 14.37 -26.26 12.83
C LEU A 79 14.16 -25.59 14.19
N TYR A 80 14.91 -24.51 14.48
CA TYR A 80 14.71 -23.72 15.70
C TYR A 80 13.35 -22.98 15.69
N ALA A 81 12.93 -22.43 14.56
CA ALA A 81 11.60 -21.85 14.41
C ALA A 81 10.52 -22.87 14.79
N ASN A 82 10.61 -24.07 14.23
CA ASN A 82 9.73 -25.20 14.53
C ASN A 82 9.80 -25.66 15.99
N HIS A 83 10.99 -25.67 16.57
CA HIS A 83 11.16 -26.00 17.99
C HIS A 83 10.49 -24.96 18.89
N TYR A 84 10.77 -23.67 18.69
CA TYR A 84 10.21 -22.59 19.51
C TYR A 84 8.69 -22.48 19.35
N ARG A 85 8.16 -22.70 18.14
CA ARG A 85 6.71 -22.80 17.90
C ARG A 85 6.07 -23.90 18.78
N ARG A 86 6.66 -25.09 18.82
CA ARG A 86 6.10 -26.23 19.57
C ARG A 86 6.36 -26.15 21.07
N ALA A 87 7.59 -25.85 21.48
CA ALA A 87 8.01 -25.89 22.88
C ALA A 87 7.52 -24.66 23.68
N TYR A 88 7.61 -23.46 23.09
CA TYR A 88 7.30 -22.23 23.79
C TYR A 88 6.00 -21.58 23.32
N LYS A 89 5.27 -22.21 22.38
CA LYS A 89 4.01 -21.70 21.82
C LYS A 89 4.15 -20.30 21.22
N MET A 90 5.29 -20.02 20.59
CA MET A 90 5.56 -18.77 19.89
C MET A 90 4.91 -18.76 18.51
N ASN A 91 4.42 -17.60 18.10
CA ASN A 91 3.76 -17.38 16.81
C ASN A 91 4.82 -17.23 15.70
N ILE A 92 5.33 -18.34 15.15
CA ILE A 92 6.40 -18.33 14.14
C ILE A 92 5.91 -19.03 12.87
N TRP A 93 5.89 -18.31 11.76
CA TRP A 93 5.63 -18.83 10.41
C TRP A 93 6.92 -18.96 9.63
N CYS A 94 7.06 -20.01 8.86
CA CYS A 94 8.21 -20.20 7.99
C CYS A 94 7.78 -20.20 6.52
N GLY A 95 8.29 -19.26 5.73
CA GLY A 95 8.15 -19.29 4.27
C GLY A 95 9.37 -19.97 3.64
N ILE A 96 9.20 -21.16 3.07
CA ILE A 96 10.23 -21.85 2.30
C ILE A 96 10.24 -21.27 0.89
N LEU A 97 11.05 -20.23 0.71
CA LEU A 97 11.09 -19.45 -0.52
C LEU A 97 11.96 -20.12 -1.58
N PHE A 98 11.42 -20.31 -2.77
CA PHE A 98 12.18 -20.62 -3.97
C PHE A 98 12.80 -19.35 -4.54
N ASN A 99 13.42 -19.39 -5.72
CA ASN A 99 14.15 -18.24 -6.22
C ASN A 99 13.19 -17.10 -6.58
N HIS A 100 13.37 -15.91 -5.98
CA HIS A 100 12.62 -14.70 -6.29
C HIS A 100 13.56 -13.67 -6.95
N GLU A 101 13.21 -13.23 -8.14
CA GLU A 101 14.06 -12.43 -9.00
C GLU A 101 13.40 -11.08 -9.31
N SER A 102 14.24 -10.10 -9.68
CA SER A 102 13.79 -8.78 -10.14
C SER A 102 14.94 -8.06 -10.85
N PRO A 103 14.71 -6.95 -11.54
CA PRO A 103 15.76 -6.08 -12.10
C PRO A 103 16.81 -5.64 -11.08
N ARG A 104 16.45 -5.58 -9.79
CA ARG A 104 17.37 -5.24 -8.67
C ARG A 104 18.17 -6.43 -8.15
N ARG A 105 18.01 -7.61 -8.73
CA ARG A 105 18.77 -8.80 -8.31
C ARG A 105 20.27 -8.58 -8.50
N GLY A 106 21.03 -8.78 -7.43
CA GLY A 106 22.48 -8.59 -7.46
C GLY A 106 23.17 -9.45 -8.53
N THR A 107 24.19 -8.93 -9.20
CA THR A 107 24.94 -9.62 -10.27
C THR A 107 25.81 -10.78 -9.77
N ASN A 108 25.87 -11.01 -8.49
CA ASN A 108 26.43 -12.21 -7.85
C ASN A 108 25.48 -13.43 -7.90
N PHE A 109 24.25 -13.26 -8.37
CA PHE A 109 23.29 -14.33 -8.67
C PHE A 109 23.21 -14.57 -10.17
N VAL A 110 22.93 -15.80 -10.58
CA VAL A 110 23.00 -16.21 -12.00
C VAL A 110 22.07 -15.39 -12.89
N THR A 111 20.85 -15.12 -12.48
CA THR A 111 19.85 -14.35 -13.23
C THR A 111 20.30 -12.91 -13.43
N GLY A 112 20.72 -12.20 -12.37
CA GLY A 112 21.24 -10.85 -12.44
C GLY A 112 22.56 -10.78 -13.23
N LYS A 113 23.43 -11.80 -13.12
CA LYS A 113 24.67 -11.90 -13.89
C LYS A 113 24.38 -12.04 -15.38
N VAL A 114 23.50 -12.97 -15.78
CA VAL A 114 23.14 -13.19 -17.17
C VAL A 114 22.47 -11.94 -17.75
N ALA A 115 21.45 -11.38 -17.10
CA ALA A 115 20.76 -10.20 -17.59
C ALA A 115 21.70 -9.00 -17.82
N LYS A 116 22.59 -8.71 -16.84
CA LYS A 116 23.58 -7.63 -16.99
C LYS A 116 24.58 -7.91 -18.10
N SER A 117 25.11 -9.15 -18.18
CA SER A 117 26.10 -9.49 -19.19
C SER A 117 25.52 -9.47 -20.60
N VAL A 118 24.27 -9.92 -20.79
CA VAL A 118 23.59 -9.83 -22.08
C VAL A 118 23.43 -8.36 -22.51
N ALA A 119 23.05 -7.47 -21.58
CA ALA A 119 23.00 -6.04 -21.86
C ALA A 119 24.37 -5.45 -22.21
N GLN A 120 25.46 -5.89 -21.55
CA GLN A 120 26.83 -5.47 -21.86
C GLN A 120 27.32 -6.00 -23.22
N ILE A 121 26.93 -7.21 -23.61
CA ILE A 121 27.21 -7.77 -24.94
C ILE A 121 26.47 -6.94 -26.00
N ASN A 122 25.20 -6.61 -25.79
CA ASN A 122 24.44 -5.75 -26.68
C ASN A 122 25.07 -4.36 -26.87
N ALA A 123 25.73 -3.84 -25.85
CA ALA A 123 26.46 -2.57 -25.89
C ALA A 123 27.91 -2.69 -26.39
N GLY A 124 28.39 -3.91 -26.74
CA GLY A 124 29.78 -4.14 -27.19
C GLY A 124 30.84 -3.99 -26.10
N ILE A 125 30.47 -4.07 -24.82
CA ILE A 125 31.39 -3.89 -23.66
C ILE A 125 32.14 -5.18 -23.33
N ILE A 126 31.48 -6.32 -23.48
CA ILE A 126 32.07 -7.66 -23.26
C ILE A 126 31.67 -8.60 -24.41
N ASP A 127 32.46 -9.62 -24.66
CA ASP A 127 32.21 -10.60 -25.72
C ASP A 127 31.53 -11.86 -25.23
N LYS A 128 31.75 -12.25 -23.98
CA LYS A 128 31.25 -13.52 -23.42
C LYS A 128 30.84 -13.42 -21.95
N ILE A 129 29.90 -14.31 -21.58
CA ILE A 129 29.46 -14.55 -20.20
C ILE A 129 30.20 -15.78 -19.68
N GLN A 130 30.80 -15.69 -18.50
CA GLN A 130 31.44 -16.82 -17.81
C GLN A 130 30.46 -17.47 -16.82
N LEU A 131 30.13 -18.75 -16.98
CA LEU A 131 29.22 -19.53 -16.13
C LEU A 131 29.88 -20.82 -15.66
N GLY A 132 29.30 -21.49 -14.65
CA GLY A 132 29.77 -22.78 -14.13
C GLY A 132 29.07 -23.95 -14.82
N THR A 133 27.75 -23.89 -14.96
CA THR A 133 26.94 -24.96 -15.59
C THR A 133 25.69 -24.35 -16.21
N LEU A 134 25.14 -25.08 -17.19
CA LEU A 134 23.90 -24.68 -17.88
C LEU A 134 22.72 -25.65 -17.55
N ASP A 135 22.99 -26.80 -16.97
CA ASP A 135 22.05 -27.92 -16.85
C ASP A 135 21.39 -28.02 -15.45
N THR A 136 21.57 -27.02 -14.60
CA THR A 136 20.87 -26.94 -13.31
C THR A 136 19.52 -26.27 -13.48
N PHE A 137 18.49 -26.81 -12.79
CA PHE A 137 17.11 -26.37 -12.88
C PHE A 137 16.69 -25.63 -11.60
N ARG A 138 15.97 -24.54 -11.76
CA ARG A 138 15.44 -23.71 -10.66
C ARG A 138 14.02 -23.27 -10.97
N ASP A 139 13.24 -23.13 -9.92
CA ASP A 139 11.97 -22.45 -9.95
C ASP A 139 12.22 -20.96 -9.65
N TRP A 140 11.96 -20.09 -10.64
CA TRP A 140 12.14 -18.65 -10.54
C TRP A 140 10.80 -17.93 -10.65
N GLY A 141 10.43 -17.18 -9.61
CA GLY A 141 9.28 -16.28 -9.55
C GLY A 141 9.69 -14.81 -9.52
N HIS A 142 8.76 -13.93 -9.80
CA HIS A 142 8.98 -12.48 -9.77
C HIS A 142 8.56 -11.86 -8.44
N SER A 143 9.32 -10.88 -7.95
CA SER A 143 9.03 -10.18 -6.68
C SER A 143 7.97 -9.08 -6.78
N LYS A 144 7.48 -8.76 -7.99
CA LYS A 144 6.63 -7.59 -8.30
C LYS A 144 5.12 -7.78 -8.18
N ASP A 145 4.59 -8.92 -7.85
CA ASP A 145 3.17 -9.20 -8.06
C ASP A 145 2.15 -8.35 -7.26
N TYR A 146 2.45 -7.04 -6.86
CA TYR A 146 1.64 -6.33 -5.86
C TYR A 146 1.69 -4.78 -5.86
N CYS A 147 1.27 -4.05 -6.92
CA CYS A 147 1.45 -2.58 -6.97
C CYS A 147 0.22 -1.77 -7.43
N ILE A 148 0.20 -0.44 -7.12
CA ILE A 148 -0.78 0.58 -7.54
C ILE A 148 -0.14 1.60 -8.50
N ASP A 149 -0.96 2.40 -9.24
CA ASP A 149 -0.46 3.43 -10.16
C ASP A 149 0.07 4.68 -9.44
N LEU A 150 0.88 5.51 -10.13
CA LEU A 150 1.49 6.73 -9.58
C LEU A 150 0.48 7.86 -9.28
N GLU A 151 -0.68 7.86 -9.92
CA GLU A 151 -1.72 8.86 -9.69
C GLU A 151 -2.49 8.62 -8.39
N THR A 152 -2.41 7.40 -7.86
CA THR A 152 -3.02 7.03 -6.59
C THR A 152 -2.21 7.61 -5.43
N SER A 153 -2.88 8.35 -4.54
CA SER A 153 -2.31 8.87 -3.29
C SER A 153 -2.80 8.07 -2.08
N ILE A 154 -2.02 8.09 -0.99
CA ILE A 154 -2.29 7.34 0.25
C ILE A 154 -2.62 8.31 1.36
N LEU A 155 -3.59 7.94 2.23
CA LEU A 155 -4.01 8.76 3.36
C LEU A 155 -3.00 8.70 4.51
N THR A 156 -2.54 9.89 4.92
CA THR A 156 -1.66 10.10 6.06
C THR A 156 -2.31 11.04 7.09
N PRO A 157 -1.75 11.21 8.29
CA PRO A 157 -2.20 12.25 9.24
C PRO A 157 -2.05 13.69 8.72
N ASN A 158 -1.33 13.89 7.62
CA ASN A 158 -1.13 15.20 6.98
C ASN A 158 -1.94 15.34 5.66
N GLY A 159 -2.84 14.39 5.38
CA GLY A 159 -3.65 14.37 4.17
C GLY A 159 -3.25 13.26 3.20
N TYR A 160 -3.79 13.33 1.98
CA TYR A 160 -3.45 12.38 0.92
C TYR A 160 -2.15 12.81 0.25
N LEU A 161 -1.12 11.98 0.36
CA LEU A 161 0.19 12.18 -0.22
C LEU A 161 0.42 11.22 -1.40
N LYS A 162 1.06 11.71 -2.46
CA LYS A 162 1.53 10.92 -3.60
C LYS A 162 2.86 10.23 -3.27
N ARG A 163 3.31 9.38 -4.19
CA ARG A 163 4.53 8.60 -4.03
C ARG A 163 5.78 9.43 -3.73
N ASP A 164 5.96 10.55 -4.39
CA ASP A 164 7.10 11.46 -4.27
C ASP A 164 7.11 12.30 -2.97
N GLU A 165 5.98 12.35 -2.29
CA GLU A 165 5.80 13.06 -1.02
C GLU A 165 5.96 12.16 0.22
N LEU A 166 6.11 10.82 0.02
CA LEU A 166 6.17 9.81 1.10
C LEU A 166 7.57 9.26 1.29
N ASN A 167 7.95 9.04 2.56
CA ASN A 167 9.21 8.46 2.99
C ASN A 167 8.99 7.25 3.91
N ILE A 168 10.02 6.42 4.06
CA ILE A 168 10.05 5.36 5.08
C ILE A 168 9.97 6.02 6.46
N ASN A 169 9.22 5.41 7.36
CA ASN A 169 8.83 5.87 8.69
C ASN A 169 7.73 6.93 8.76
N ASP A 170 7.21 7.42 7.62
CA ASP A 170 6.01 8.26 7.65
C ASP A 170 4.82 7.48 8.18
N GLU A 171 3.93 8.18 8.90
CA GLU A 171 2.69 7.60 9.39
C GLU A 171 1.61 7.62 8.30
N VAL A 172 0.88 6.53 8.20
CA VAL A 172 -0.28 6.37 7.32
C VAL A 172 -1.50 5.93 8.12
N ILE A 173 -2.66 6.19 7.56
CA ILE A 173 -3.92 5.74 8.14
C ILE A 173 -4.33 4.46 7.41
N ASN A 174 -4.48 3.38 8.16
CA ASN A 174 -4.92 2.09 7.63
C ASN A 174 -6.21 1.59 8.27
N TYR A 175 -6.77 0.49 7.76
CA TYR A 175 -7.99 -0.13 8.25
C TYR A 175 -7.72 -1.51 8.84
N ASN A 176 -8.05 -1.68 10.12
CA ASN A 176 -8.02 -2.99 10.74
C ASN A 176 -9.28 -3.77 10.37
N LEU A 177 -9.12 -4.81 9.56
CA LEU A 177 -10.21 -5.66 9.07
C LEU A 177 -10.85 -6.52 10.16
N ILE A 178 -10.14 -6.80 11.27
CA ILE A 178 -10.62 -7.59 12.40
C ILE A 178 -11.51 -6.74 13.27
N ASP A 179 -10.99 -5.61 13.72
CA ASP A 179 -11.67 -4.71 14.65
C ASP A 179 -12.64 -3.76 13.96
N ASN A 180 -12.64 -3.74 12.63
CA ASN A 180 -13.42 -2.83 11.80
C ASN A 180 -13.23 -1.35 12.19
N ASN A 181 -12.00 -0.96 12.50
CA ASN A 181 -11.65 0.41 12.85
C ASN A 181 -10.43 0.91 12.06
N TRP A 182 -10.24 2.23 12.08
CA TRP A 182 -9.13 2.94 11.47
C TRP A 182 -8.06 3.18 12.52
N GLN A 183 -6.80 3.03 12.13
CA GLN A 183 -5.66 3.23 13.03
C GLN A 183 -4.48 3.83 12.31
N LEU A 184 -3.57 4.42 13.09
CA LEU A 184 -2.27 4.85 12.62
C LEU A 184 -1.35 3.65 12.46
N ASP A 185 -0.60 3.66 11.37
CA ASP A 185 0.43 2.70 11.03
C ASP A 185 1.63 3.42 10.43
N ARG A 186 2.77 2.76 10.35
CA ARG A 186 4.01 3.36 9.86
C ARG A 186 4.50 2.66 8.61
N ILE A 187 5.00 3.42 7.64
CA ILE A 187 5.62 2.88 6.43
C ILE A 187 6.96 2.24 6.80
N THR A 188 7.09 0.95 6.52
CA THR A 188 8.33 0.21 6.69
C THR A 188 9.15 0.15 5.42
N ASN A 189 8.49 0.18 4.25
CA ASN A 189 9.16 0.18 2.96
C ASN A 189 8.30 0.84 1.88
N ILE A 190 8.94 1.30 0.80
CA ILE A 190 8.30 1.85 -0.39
C ILE A 190 8.93 1.21 -1.62
N TYR A 191 8.11 0.68 -2.49
CA TYR A 191 8.51 0.01 -3.73
C TYR A 191 8.04 0.82 -4.93
N ASP A 192 8.97 1.19 -5.81
CA ASP A 192 8.69 1.79 -7.12
C ASP A 192 9.08 0.82 -8.20
N VAL A 193 8.20 0.62 -9.16
CA VAL A 193 8.34 -0.45 -10.14
C VAL A 193 7.85 0.02 -11.51
N GLU A 194 8.66 -0.18 -12.55
CA GLU A 194 8.17 -0.09 -13.93
C GLU A 194 7.31 -1.32 -14.23
N HIS A 195 6.07 -1.10 -14.64
CA HIS A 195 5.09 -2.14 -14.93
C HIS A 195 4.76 -2.16 -16.42
N ILE A 196 5.02 -3.30 -17.06
CA ILE A 196 4.61 -3.57 -18.43
C ILE A 196 3.61 -4.74 -18.37
N GLY A 197 2.34 -4.44 -18.49
CA GLY A 197 1.31 -5.46 -18.36
C GLY A 197 -0.10 -4.88 -18.21
N LYS A 198 -1.01 -5.69 -17.70
CA LYS A 198 -2.40 -5.28 -17.53
C LYS A 198 -2.58 -4.44 -16.26
N MET A 199 -3.37 -3.39 -16.37
CA MET A 199 -3.92 -2.67 -15.23
C MET A 199 -5.44 -2.78 -15.27
N ILE A 200 -6.06 -2.92 -14.08
CA ILE A 200 -7.50 -3.02 -13.93
C ILE A 200 -8.01 -1.75 -13.25
N THR A 201 -8.95 -1.07 -13.91
CA THR A 201 -9.64 0.09 -13.37
C THR A 201 -11.06 -0.27 -13.00
N PHE A 202 -11.39 -0.22 -11.73
CA PHE A 202 -12.74 -0.35 -11.21
C PHE A 202 -13.40 1.01 -11.12
N LYS A 203 -14.55 1.19 -11.77
CA LYS A 203 -15.33 2.43 -11.75
C LYS A 203 -16.69 2.22 -11.11
N GLY A 204 -17.06 3.14 -10.26
CA GLY A 204 -18.39 3.25 -9.66
C GLY A 204 -18.84 4.70 -9.64
N ALA A 205 -20.09 4.95 -9.26
CA ALA A 205 -20.61 6.31 -9.17
C ALA A 205 -19.83 7.23 -8.22
N ARG A 206 -18.99 6.66 -7.33
CA ARG A 206 -18.33 7.38 -6.23
C ARG A 206 -16.86 7.04 -6.04
N PHE A 207 -16.30 6.17 -6.87
CA PHE A 207 -14.90 5.81 -6.81
C PHE A 207 -14.38 5.41 -8.19
N GLU A 208 -13.08 5.59 -8.35
CA GLU A 208 -12.28 5.01 -9.41
C GLU A 208 -10.99 4.54 -8.78
N PHE A 209 -10.69 3.26 -8.91
CA PHE A 209 -9.47 2.66 -8.36
C PHE A 209 -8.78 1.84 -9.42
N ARG A 210 -7.49 2.09 -9.63
CA ARG A 210 -6.66 1.46 -10.65
C ARG A 210 -5.50 0.73 -10.00
N CYS A 211 -5.32 -0.52 -10.35
CA CYS A 211 -4.30 -1.37 -9.74
C CYS A 211 -3.88 -2.50 -10.67
N SER A 212 -2.77 -3.15 -10.33
CA SER A 212 -2.34 -4.40 -10.98
C SER A 212 -3.35 -5.52 -10.72
N PRO A 213 -3.46 -6.53 -11.61
CA PRO A 213 -4.44 -7.61 -11.49
C PRO A 213 -4.37 -8.39 -10.17
N ASN A 214 -3.19 -8.57 -9.61
CA ASN A 214 -3.01 -9.29 -8.34
C ASN A 214 -3.17 -8.42 -7.10
N HIS A 215 -3.50 -7.13 -7.27
CA HIS A 215 -3.69 -6.22 -6.15
C HIS A 215 -4.79 -6.71 -5.21
N ARG A 216 -4.54 -6.63 -3.90
CA ARG A 216 -5.45 -7.11 -2.85
C ARG A 216 -6.66 -6.21 -2.69
N MET A 217 -7.83 -6.80 -2.83
CA MET A 217 -9.12 -6.16 -2.68
C MET A 217 -9.89 -6.78 -1.51
N PHE A 218 -10.60 -5.98 -0.73
CA PHE A 218 -11.42 -6.46 0.38
C PHE A 218 -12.90 -6.25 0.08
N TYR A 219 -13.72 -7.29 0.28
CA TYR A 219 -15.15 -7.20 0.00
C TYR A 219 -15.98 -8.03 0.97
N GLN A 220 -17.25 -7.68 1.08
CA GLN A 220 -18.29 -8.53 1.63
C GLN A 220 -19.36 -8.80 0.56
N GLN A 221 -19.97 -9.96 0.65
CA GLN A 221 -20.96 -10.41 -0.31
C GLN A 221 -22.24 -10.82 0.41
N LYS A 222 -23.40 -10.43 -0.10
CA LYS A 222 -24.69 -10.98 0.34
C LYS A 222 -25.55 -11.39 -0.84
N SER A 223 -26.41 -12.40 -0.64
CA SER A 223 -27.46 -12.70 -1.61
C SER A 223 -28.43 -11.51 -1.73
N LYS A 224 -28.87 -11.18 -2.93
CA LYS A 224 -29.89 -10.14 -3.17
C LYS A 224 -31.20 -10.39 -2.44
N LYS A 225 -31.47 -11.66 -2.10
CA LYS A 225 -32.64 -12.06 -1.29
C LYS A 225 -32.45 -11.80 0.21
N SER A 226 -31.23 -11.60 0.70
CA SER A 226 -30.92 -11.33 2.10
C SER A 226 -31.04 -9.84 2.42
N LYS A 227 -31.64 -9.48 3.55
CA LYS A 227 -31.66 -8.12 4.07
C LYS A 227 -30.37 -7.74 4.81
N ASN A 228 -29.66 -8.73 5.37
CA ASN A 228 -28.52 -8.51 6.26
C ASN A 228 -27.19 -8.85 5.56
N TRP A 229 -26.17 -8.07 5.89
CA TRP A 229 -24.78 -8.35 5.56
C TRP A 229 -24.17 -9.14 6.71
N ASN A 230 -23.98 -10.43 6.51
CA ASN A 230 -23.42 -11.33 7.52
C ASN A 230 -22.05 -11.82 7.02
N GLY A 231 -21.05 -11.77 7.93
CA GLY A 231 -19.72 -12.32 7.67
C GLY A 231 -18.59 -11.30 7.79
N SER A 232 -17.38 -11.84 7.92
CA SER A 232 -16.12 -11.09 7.88
C SER A 232 -15.82 -10.51 6.49
N TRP A 233 -14.91 -9.57 6.42
CA TRP A 233 -14.33 -9.13 5.16
C TRP A 233 -13.61 -10.31 4.49
N LYS A 234 -13.84 -10.47 3.19
CA LYS A 234 -13.15 -11.44 2.34
C LYS A 234 -12.10 -10.71 1.54
N GLU A 235 -10.97 -11.36 1.35
CA GLU A 235 -9.93 -10.92 0.46
C GLU A 235 -10.08 -11.58 -0.90
N ILE A 236 -9.68 -10.87 -1.96
CA ILE A 236 -9.71 -11.34 -3.34
C ILE A 236 -8.69 -10.56 -4.16
N SER A 237 -8.14 -11.14 -5.24
CA SER A 237 -7.33 -10.38 -6.21
C SER A 237 -8.21 -9.45 -7.06
N ALA A 238 -7.65 -8.39 -7.58
CA ALA A 238 -8.36 -7.49 -8.50
C ALA A 238 -8.84 -8.24 -9.75
N LYS A 239 -8.06 -9.19 -10.26
CA LYS A 239 -8.42 -10.06 -11.40
C LYS A 239 -9.63 -10.93 -11.09
N ASP A 240 -9.61 -11.64 -9.96
CA ASP A 240 -10.75 -12.50 -9.60
C ASP A 240 -12.00 -11.69 -9.30
N LEU A 241 -11.83 -10.49 -8.74
CA LEU A 241 -12.93 -9.56 -8.55
C LEU A 241 -13.51 -9.11 -9.88
N TYR A 242 -12.66 -8.79 -10.87
CA TYR A 242 -13.08 -8.49 -12.25
C TYR A 242 -13.87 -9.64 -12.87
N GLU A 243 -13.39 -10.88 -12.75
CA GLU A 243 -14.08 -12.05 -13.28
C GLU A 243 -15.45 -12.27 -12.63
N LYS A 244 -15.56 -12.09 -11.31
CA LYS A 244 -16.86 -12.12 -10.60
C LYS A 244 -17.81 -11.04 -11.09
N PHE A 245 -17.33 -9.83 -11.34
CA PHE A 245 -18.18 -8.75 -11.84
C PHE A 245 -18.60 -8.94 -13.30
N ASN A 246 -17.80 -9.57 -14.12
CA ASN A 246 -18.13 -9.88 -15.50
C ASN A 246 -19.04 -11.12 -15.65
N SER A 247 -19.11 -11.96 -14.63
CA SER A 247 -20.04 -13.10 -14.62
C SER A 247 -21.49 -12.62 -14.45
N PHE A 248 -22.29 -12.72 -15.52
CA PHE A 248 -23.72 -12.37 -15.49
C PHE A 248 -24.47 -13.12 -14.37
N ALA A 249 -24.20 -14.40 -14.19
CA ALA A 249 -24.83 -15.23 -13.16
C ALA A 249 -24.55 -14.74 -11.74
N LEU A 250 -23.32 -14.27 -11.46
CA LEU A 250 -22.94 -13.77 -10.14
C LEU A 250 -23.47 -12.35 -9.88
N ARG A 251 -23.45 -11.47 -10.88
CA ARG A 251 -24.01 -10.09 -10.78
C ARG A 251 -25.50 -10.09 -10.51
N THR A 252 -26.25 -11.04 -11.03
CA THR A 252 -27.71 -11.12 -10.80
C THR A 252 -28.06 -11.70 -9.44
N LYS A 253 -27.16 -12.50 -8.83
CA LYS A 253 -27.42 -13.25 -7.59
C LYS A 253 -26.95 -12.53 -6.33
N TYR A 254 -25.87 -11.74 -6.40
CA TYR A 254 -25.21 -11.16 -5.25
C TYR A 254 -25.04 -9.64 -5.32
N ASP A 255 -25.10 -8.99 -4.15
CA ASP A 255 -24.62 -7.64 -3.92
C ASP A 255 -23.23 -7.71 -3.26
N TYR A 256 -22.35 -6.77 -3.59
CA TYR A 256 -21.00 -6.66 -3.09
C TYR A 256 -20.79 -5.30 -2.42
N ARG A 257 -20.04 -5.26 -1.33
CA ARG A 257 -19.62 -4.01 -0.69
C ARG A 257 -18.16 -4.05 -0.31
N PHE A 258 -17.55 -2.87 -0.28
CA PHE A 258 -16.16 -2.65 0.07
C PHE A 258 -16.03 -1.91 1.39
N PRO A 259 -14.89 -2.02 2.12
CA PRO A 259 -14.63 -1.22 3.32
C PRO A 259 -14.63 0.26 2.95
N ALA A 260 -15.26 1.07 3.78
CA ALA A 260 -15.31 2.51 3.61
C ALA A 260 -14.64 3.22 4.78
N PHE A 261 -14.05 4.37 4.51
CA PHE A 261 -13.51 5.23 5.53
C PHE A 261 -14.65 5.85 6.38
N ALA A 262 -14.57 5.70 7.69
CA ALA A 262 -15.60 6.17 8.64
C ALA A 262 -15.02 6.84 9.89
N GLY A 263 -13.92 7.58 9.72
CA GLY A 263 -13.23 8.28 10.81
C GLY A 263 -12.27 7.41 11.61
N ILE A 264 -11.31 8.06 12.26
CA ILE A 264 -10.31 7.42 13.10
C ILE A 264 -10.80 7.54 14.55
N LYS A 265 -10.80 6.45 15.28
CA LYS A 265 -11.05 6.47 16.73
C LYS A 265 -9.74 6.87 17.43
N GLN A 266 -9.59 8.14 17.69
CA GLN A 266 -8.45 8.74 18.38
C GLN A 266 -8.93 9.78 19.39
N ASP A 267 -8.05 10.14 20.31
CA ASP A 267 -8.30 11.20 21.28
C ASP A 267 -8.45 12.56 20.59
N ASP A 268 -9.01 13.53 21.29
CA ASP A 268 -9.15 14.89 20.78
C ASP A 268 -7.75 15.50 20.52
N PHE A 269 -7.60 16.11 19.36
CA PHE A 269 -6.44 16.93 19.04
C PHE A 269 -6.41 18.17 19.93
N ASP A 270 -5.22 18.63 20.30
CA ASP A 270 -5.04 19.78 21.20
C ASP A 270 -5.43 21.10 20.52
N ILE A 271 -6.72 21.31 20.39
CA ILE A 271 -7.35 22.54 19.89
C ILE A 271 -8.71 22.72 20.55
N SER A 272 -9.04 23.95 20.96
CA SER A 272 -10.34 24.23 21.56
C SER A 272 -11.50 24.10 20.57
N ASP A 273 -12.68 23.74 21.08
CA ASP A 273 -13.90 23.67 20.28
C ASP A 273 -14.26 25.03 19.67
N ASP A 274 -14.06 26.13 20.41
CA ASP A 274 -14.29 27.49 19.93
C ASP A 274 -13.38 27.86 18.75
N MET A 275 -12.12 27.42 18.77
CA MET A 275 -11.20 27.64 17.65
C MET A 275 -11.61 26.82 16.42
N LEU A 276 -12.04 25.56 16.59
CA LEU A 276 -12.57 24.74 15.49
C LEU A 276 -13.83 25.39 14.87
N VAL A 277 -14.73 25.91 15.68
CA VAL A 277 -15.91 26.63 15.23
C VAL A 277 -15.51 27.89 14.44
N LEU A 278 -14.57 28.68 14.96
CA LEU A 278 -14.07 29.88 14.27
C LEU A 278 -13.42 29.53 12.92
N ILE A 279 -12.60 28.49 12.86
CA ILE A 279 -12.01 27.99 11.60
C ILE A 279 -13.11 27.61 10.60
N GLY A 280 -14.16 26.94 11.03
CA GLY A 280 -15.31 26.60 10.17
C GLY A 280 -15.98 27.82 9.56
N TYR A 281 -16.19 28.89 10.34
CA TYR A 281 -16.72 30.17 9.84
C TYR A 281 -15.74 30.87 8.89
N LEU A 282 -14.44 30.91 9.23
CA LEU A 282 -13.43 31.60 8.42
C LEU A 282 -13.27 30.95 7.04
N VAL A 283 -13.23 29.62 6.99
CA VAL A 283 -13.06 28.88 5.71
C VAL A 283 -14.24 29.09 4.76
N THR A 284 -15.45 29.30 5.30
CA THR A 284 -16.68 29.50 4.52
C THR A 284 -16.98 30.99 4.26
N GLU A 285 -16.96 31.83 5.27
CA GLU A 285 -17.44 33.21 5.30
C GLU A 285 -16.32 34.23 5.55
N GLY A 286 -15.06 33.77 5.69
CA GLY A 286 -13.92 34.62 5.98
C GLY A 286 -13.38 35.37 4.77
N CYS A 287 -12.71 36.48 5.04
CA CYS A 287 -11.98 37.29 4.08
C CYS A 287 -10.62 37.68 4.63
N LEU A 288 -9.56 37.45 3.85
CA LEU A 288 -8.22 37.93 4.11
C LEU A 288 -7.82 38.85 2.96
N SER A 289 -7.82 40.16 3.19
CA SER A 289 -7.52 41.18 2.19
C SER A 289 -6.29 42.00 2.57
N ARG A 290 -5.60 42.59 1.57
CA ARG A 290 -4.60 43.60 1.84
C ARG A 290 -5.28 44.88 2.31
N SER A 291 -4.74 45.47 3.36
CA SER A 291 -5.18 46.79 3.80
C SER A 291 -4.87 47.85 2.74
N GLU A 292 -5.81 48.76 2.49
CA GLU A 292 -5.59 49.92 1.62
C GLU A 292 -4.67 50.98 2.30
N ILE A 293 -4.46 50.85 3.61
CA ILE A 293 -3.58 51.76 4.39
C ILE A 293 -2.14 51.23 4.27
N ILE A 294 -1.25 52.06 3.72
CA ILE A 294 0.18 51.74 3.57
C ILE A 294 0.76 51.38 4.94
N GLY A 295 1.35 50.18 5.07
CA GLY A 295 2.00 49.66 6.28
C GLY A 295 1.11 48.85 7.23
N SER A 296 -0.19 48.72 7.00
CA SER A 296 -1.12 48.00 7.89
C SER A 296 -1.24 46.48 7.63
N GLY A 297 -0.59 45.97 6.58
CA GLY A 297 -0.55 44.54 6.30
C GLY A 297 -1.88 43.97 5.81
N PHE A 298 -2.25 42.75 6.29
CA PHE A 298 -3.50 42.08 5.94
C PHE A 298 -4.59 42.38 6.97
N VAL A 299 -5.84 42.39 6.51
CA VAL A 299 -7.05 42.45 7.32
C VAL A 299 -7.75 41.13 7.25
N LEU A 300 -8.01 40.49 8.40
CA LEU A 300 -8.81 39.30 8.53
C LEU A 300 -10.20 39.68 9.04
N SER A 301 -11.25 39.26 8.34
CA SER A 301 -12.62 39.44 8.79
C SER A 301 -13.45 38.19 8.53
N VAL A 302 -14.58 38.07 9.25
CA VAL A 302 -15.58 37.04 9.03
C VAL A 302 -16.96 37.68 9.06
N SER A 303 -17.83 37.29 8.13
CA SER A 303 -19.17 37.85 7.95
C SER A 303 -20.25 36.82 8.28
N GLN A 304 -21.35 37.25 8.95
CA GLN A 304 -22.49 36.39 9.22
C GLN A 304 -23.81 37.16 9.11
N SER A 305 -24.69 36.72 8.22
CA SER A 305 -26.03 37.29 8.01
C SER A 305 -27.13 36.56 8.79
N SER A 306 -26.94 35.29 9.06
CA SER A 306 -27.94 34.46 9.75
C SER A 306 -28.01 34.77 11.25
N LYS A 307 -29.12 35.30 11.72
CA LYS A 307 -29.37 35.54 13.16
C LYS A 307 -29.19 34.29 14.02
N LYS A 308 -29.50 33.14 13.48
CA LYS A 308 -29.40 31.84 14.16
C LYS A 308 -27.93 31.50 14.53
N TYR A 309 -26.98 31.76 13.64
CA TYR A 309 -25.58 31.39 13.80
C TYR A 309 -24.69 32.56 14.26
N LEU A 310 -25.24 33.77 14.25
CA LEU A 310 -24.51 34.96 14.69
C LEU A 310 -24.10 34.86 16.17
N GLN A 311 -24.98 34.36 17.03
CA GLN A 311 -24.69 34.23 18.46
C GLN A 311 -23.61 33.16 18.70
N ASP A 312 -23.61 32.07 17.94
CA ASP A 312 -22.57 31.04 18.05
C ASP A 312 -21.19 31.62 17.68
N LEU A 313 -21.10 32.43 16.64
CA LEU A 313 -19.86 33.11 16.24
C LEU A 313 -19.40 34.11 17.30
N ILE A 314 -20.29 34.93 17.85
CA ILE A 314 -19.99 35.91 18.93
C ILE A 314 -19.47 35.17 20.16
N ASN A 315 -20.13 34.10 20.58
CA ASN A 315 -19.71 33.31 21.75
C ASN A 315 -18.31 32.76 21.55
N CYS A 316 -18.03 32.18 20.40
CA CYS A 316 -16.72 31.60 20.07
C CYS A 316 -15.61 32.69 20.08
N ILE A 317 -15.81 33.83 19.44
CA ILE A 317 -14.86 34.95 19.43
C ILE A 317 -14.60 35.46 20.88
N THR A 318 -15.66 35.55 21.67
CA THR A 318 -15.59 35.99 23.07
C THR A 318 -14.82 35.02 23.96
N ASN A 319 -15.14 33.72 23.86
CA ASN A 319 -14.46 32.66 24.63
C ASN A 319 -12.97 32.58 24.31
N LEU A 320 -12.59 32.85 23.07
CA LEU A 320 -11.19 32.90 22.63
C LEU A 320 -10.48 34.21 23.02
N ASN A 321 -11.17 35.15 23.66
CA ASN A 321 -10.64 36.48 24.04
C ASN A 321 -10.02 37.25 22.85
N LEU A 322 -10.64 37.14 21.66
CA LEU A 322 -10.15 37.79 20.47
C LEU A 322 -10.65 39.24 20.38
N GLU A 323 -9.74 40.16 20.07
CA GLU A 323 -10.07 41.56 19.85
C GLU A 323 -10.58 41.76 18.42
N TYR A 324 -11.73 42.44 18.29
CA TYR A 324 -12.36 42.71 16.99
C TYR A 324 -13.12 44.02 16.98
N ARG A 325 -13.40 44.52 15.78
CA ARG A 325 -14.37 45.58 15.52
C ARG A 325 -15.55 44.97 14.74
N GLN A 326 -16.77 45.19 15.23
CA GLN A 326 -17.97 44.79 14.53
C GLN A 326 -18.48 45.93 13.66
N VAL A 327 -18.85 45.61 12.41
CA VAL A 327 -19.47 46.52 11.44
C VAL A 327 -20.75 45.87 10.93
N ILE A 328 -21.84 46.59 10.93
CA ILE A 328 -23.09 46.14 10.32
C ILE A 328 -23.18 46.78 8.92
N ARG A 329 -23.21 45.96 7.88
CA ARG A 329 -23.32 46.41 6.49
C ARG A 329 -24.74 46.82 6.17
N ASN A 330 -24.93 47.55 5.05
CA ASN A 330 -26.24 48.03 4.58
C ASN A 330 -27.23 46.89 4.27
N ASP A 331 -26.78 45.65 4.11
CA ASP A 331 -27.55 44.43 3.88
C ASP A 331 -27.81 43.61 5.17
N ASP A 332 -27.69 44.24 6.34
CA ASP A 332 -27.84 43.63 7.66
C ASP A 332 -26.83 42.52 7.98
N VAL A 333 -25.74 42.38 7.22
CA VAL A 333 -24.66 41.44 7.47
C VAL A 333 -23.75 41.99 8.55
N ASN A 334 -23.48 41.17 9.58
CA ASN A 334 -22.50 41.50 10.62
C ASN A 334 -21.10 41.05 10.18
N GLU A 335 -20.18 41.97 10.12
CA GLU A 335 -18.77 41.72 9.81
C GLU A 335 -17.90 41.97 11.04
N PHE A 336 -17.10 40.98 11.42
CA PHE A 336 -16.16 41.00 12.53
C PHE A 336 -14.76 41.14 11.95
N ILE A 337 -14.10 42.29 12.20
CA ILE A 337 -12.76 42.61 11.71
C ILE A 337 -11.81 42.44 12.86
N PHE A 338 -10.89 41.50 12.78
CA PHE A 338 -9.97 41.16 13.86
C PHE A 338 -8.82 42.18 13.97
N SER A 339 -8.36 42.43 15.20
CA SER A 339 -7.13 43.19 15.45
C SER A 339 -5.91 42.48 14.87
N ALA A 340 -4.81 43.16 14.65
CA ALA A 340 -3.57 42.56 14.15
C ALA A 340 -3.10 41.38 15.03
N LYS A 341 -3.21 41.53 16.35
CA LYS A 341 -2.83 40.50 17.33
C LYS A 341 -3.74 39.27 17.21
N SER A 342 -5.07 39.46 17.13
CA SER A 342 -6.03 38.39 17.00
C SER A 342 -5.93 37.68 15.64
N ARG A 343 -5.72 38.46 14.56
CA ARG A 343 -5.46 37.92 13.22
C ARG A 343 -4.25 36.98 13.21
N ASP A 344 -3.14 37.42 13.76
CA ASP A 344 -1.89 36.66 13.74
C ASP A 344 -2.04 35.35 14.53
N LEU A 345 -2.69 35.39 15.70
CA LEU A 345 -3.01 34.21 16.49
C LEU A 345 -3.91 33.22 15.72
N ILE A 346 -4.92 33.71 14.99
CA ILE A 346 -5.81 32.86 14.18
C ILE A 346 -5.05 32.23 13.01
N LEU A 347 -4.23 33.02 12.31
CA LEU A 347 -3.49 32.56 11.13
C LEU A 347 -2.44 31.49 11.43
N GLU A 348 -1.97 31.35 12.67
CA GLU A 348 -1.08 30.26 13.09
C GLU A 348 -1.70 28.86 12.89
N TYR A 349 -3.03 28.76 12.88
CA TYR A 349 -3.75 27.52 12.62
C TYR A 349 -3.89 27.17 11.14
N PHE A 350 -3.61 28.09 10.21
CA PHE A 350 -3.78 27.89 8.78
C PHE A 350 -2.45 27.63 8.06
N ASP A 351 -2.42 26.59 7.24
CA ASP A 351 -1.27 26.29 6.41
C ASP A 351 -1.04 27.43 5.40
N ARG A 352 0.18 27.93 5.32
CA ARG A 352 0.56 29.03 4.41
C ARG A 352 -0.34 30.27 4.51
N PHE A 353 -1.01 30.47 5.66
CA PHE A 353 -1.97 31.56 5.91
C PHE A 353 -3.15 31.60 4.90
N ASP A 354 -3.48 30.48 4.28
CA ASP A 354 -4.64 30.39 3.38
C ASP A 354 -5.90 30.01 4.17
N ILE A 355 -6.73 31.01 4.50
CA ILE A 355 -7.99 30.83 5.23
C ILE A 355 -9.11 30.19 4.37
N HIS A 356 -8.87 29.96 3.10
CA HIS A 356 -9.86 29.39 2.18
C HIS A 356 -9.65 27.90 1.94
N GLU A 357 -8.71 27.30 2.63
CA GLU A 357 -8.50 25.86 2.70
C GLU A 357 -8.59 25.41 4.17
N LEU A 358 -9.06 24.17 4.39
CA LEU A 358 -9.00 23.59 5.73
C LEU A 358 -7.55 23.26 6.08
N PRO A 359 -7.11 23.57 7.31
CA PRO A 359 -5.77 23.25 7.77
C PRO A 359 -5.46 21.75 7.71
N SER A 360 -4.21 21.38 7.49
CA SER A 360 -3.77 19.98 7.39
C SER A 360 -4.05 19.15 8.66
N PHE A 361 -4.09 19.78 9.82
CA PHE A 361 -4.38 19.08 11.08
C PHE A 361 -5.80 18.46 11.14
N ILE A 362 -6.73 18.76 10.21
CA ILE A 362 -8.07 18.14 10.20
C ILE A 362 -8.00 16.61 10.18
N TYR A 363 -6.95 16.02 9.63
CA TYR A 363 -6.74 14.58 9.61
C TYR A 363 -6.30 13.99 10.97
N LYS A 364 -5.97 14.86 11.94
CA LYS A 364 -5.63 14.51 13.33
C LYS A 364 -6.82 14.69 14.29
N LEU A 365 -7.93 15.23 13.81
CA LEU A 365 -9.12 15.47 14.63
C LEU A 365 -9.82 14.16 14.99
N SER A 366 -10.30 14.06 16.23
CA SER A 366 -11.21 12.99 16.63
C SER A 366 -12.53 13.05 15.83
N ILE A 367 -13.30 11.96 15.84
CA ILE A 367 -14.65 11.93 15.24
C ILE A 367 -15.53 13.05 15.80
N ARG A 368 -15.42 13.34 17.12
CA ARG A 368 -16.16 14.41 17.79
C ARG A 368 -15.81 15.77 17.22
N GLN A 369 -14.51 16.08 17.14
CA GLN A 369 -14.00 17.37 16.65
C GLN A 369 -14.27 17.56 15.15
N SER A 370 -14.04 16.52 14.35
CA SER A 370 -14.35 16.53 12.92
C SER A 370 -15.85 16.77 12.67
N THR A 371 -16.71 16.17 13.52
CA THR A 371 -18.16 16.37 13.43
C THR A 371 -18.56 17.80 13.80
N LEU A 372 -17.90 18.41 14.79
CA LEU A 372 -18.13 19.79 15.19
C LEU A 372 -17.79 20.74 14.01
N LEU A 373 -16.59 20.62 13.47
CA LEU A 373 -16.13 21.45 12.33
C LEU A 373 -17.02 21.26 11.10
N MET A 374 -17.34 20.02 10.73
CA MET A 374 -18.22 19.69 9.62
C MET A 374 -19.62 20.32 9.78
N LYS A 375 -20.20 20.24 10.99
CA LYS A 375 -21.51 20.85 11.28
C LYS A 375 -21.46 22.37 11.18
N THR A 376 -20.40 23.02 11.64
CA THR A 376 -20.21 24.46 11.52
C THR A 376 -20.19 24.89 10.04
N MET A 377 -19.40 24.23 9.22
CA MET A 377 -19.34 24.51 7.77
C MET A 377 -20.71 24.26 7.08
N MET A 378 -21.42 23.19 7.46
CA MET A 378 -22.77 22.92 6.97
C MET A 378 -23.80 24.00 7.38
N ASN A 379 -23.60 24.66 8.51
CA ASN A 379 -24.45 25.76 8.98
C ASN A 379 -24.23 27.04 8.15
N CYS A 380 -23.05 27.21 7.54
CA CYS A 380 -22.72 28.35 6.66
C CYS A 380 -23.17 28.08 5.22
N ASP A 381 -22.45 27.24 4.51
CA ASP A 381 -22.60 26.98 3.06
C ASP A 381 -23.40 25.71 2.73
N GLY A 382 -23.96 25.05 3.72
CA GLY A 382 -24.69 23.79 3.57
C GLY A 382 -26.22 23.94 3.61
N CYS A 383 -26.87 22.90 3.13
CA CYS A 383 -28.34 22.74 3.21
C CYS A 383 -28.66 21.42 3.90
N TRP A 384 -29.07 21.46 5.16
CA TRP A 384 -29.41 20.28 5.94
C TRP A 384 -30.61 19.50 5.42
N THR A 385 -31.54 20.17 4.70
CA THR A 385 -32.74 19.54 4.17
C THR A 385 -32.42 18.48 3.12
N ASN A 386 -31.49 18.79 2.23
CA ASN A 386 -31.03 17.87 1.18
C ASN A 386 -29.66 17.24 1.48
N GLY A 387 -29.00 17.64 2.57
CA GLY A 387 -27.69 17.13 2.98
C GLY A 387 -26.54 17.56 2.07
N ASN A 388 -26.62 18.70 1.40
CA ASN A 388 -25.62 19.18 0.47
C ASN A 388 -24.82 20.35 1.02
N TYR A 389 -23.50 20.30 0.90
CA TYR A 389 -22.58 21.41 1.04
C TYR A 389 -22.12 21.87 -0.35
N SER A 390 -21.90 23.17 -0.53
CA SER A 390 -21.56 23.72 -1.84
C SER A 390 -20.34 24.62 -1.78
N SER A 391 -19.38 24.43 -2.68
CA SER A 391 -18.20 25.29 -2.81
C SER A 391 -17.89 25.59 -4.28
N LYS A 392 -17.39 26.80 -4.55
CA LYS A 392 -16.81 27.16 -5.85
C LYS A 392 -15.41 26.58 -6.05
N ARG A 393 -14.70 26.25 -4.96
CA ARG A 393 -13.32 25.77 -4.94
C ARG A 393 -13.29 24.25 -4.84
N LEU A 394 -12.60 23.60 -5.80
CA LEU A 394 -12.45 22.13 -5.79
C LEU A 394 -11.75 21.66 -4.53
N LYS A 395 -10.61 22.28 -4.17
CA LYS A 395 -9.80 21.90 -3.02
C LYS A 395 -10.62 21.88 -1.72
N LEU A 396 -11.35 22.96 -1.45
CA LEU A 396 -12.23 23.05 -0.27
C LEU A 396 -13.34 22.00 -0.30
N ALA A 397 -13.92 21.73 -1.47
CA ALA A 397 -14.95 20.70 -1.60
C ALA A 397 -14.37 19.30 -1.34
N GLU A 398 -13.15 19.01 -1.79
CA GLU A 398 -12.45 17.76 -1.48
C GLU A 398 -12.09 17.64 0.01
N GLN A 399 -11.62 18.71 0.63
CA GLN A 399 -11.31 18.74 2.06
C GLN A 399 -12.59 18.58 2.90
N PHE A 400 -13.70 19.19 2.50
CA PHE A 400 -14.99 18.98 3.16
C PHE A 400 -15.51 17.55 2.97
N TYR A 401 -15.30 16.95 1.81
CA TYR A 401 -15.58 15.53 1.58
C TYR A 401 -14.78 14.65 2.53
N ASP A 402 -13.49 14.92 2.70
CA ASP A 402 -12.64 14.19 3.64
C ASP A 402 -13.09 14.40 5.09
N LEU A 403 -13.43 15.63 5.47
CA LEU A 403 -13.95 15.98 6.80
C LEU A 403 -15.27 15.23 7.12
N CYS A 404 -16.17 15.08 6.13
CA CYS A 404 -17.38 14.27 6.30
C CYS A 404 -17.02 12.81 6.63
N ASN A 405 -16.06 12.24 5.91
CA ASN A 405 -15.63 10.86 6.16
C ASN A 405 -14.95 10.71 7.53
N LEU A 406 -14.09 11.67 7.93
CA LEU A 406 -13.48 11.74 9.27
C LEU A 406 -14.55 11.82 10.37
N SER A 407 -15.67 12.46 10.10
CA SER A 407 -16.83 12.57 11.00
C SER A 407 -17.72 11.31 11.01
N GLY A 408 -17.35 10.26 10.26
CA GLY A 408 -18.15 9.03 10.16
C GLY A 408 -19.34 9.11 9.19
N TYR A 409 -19.46 10.18 8.41
CA TYR A 409 -20.46 10.32 7.37
C TYR A 409 -19.91 9.93 6.00
N GLN A 410 -20.64 9.13 5.26
CA GLN A 410 -20.34 8.94 3.85
C GLN A 410 -20.81 10.13 3.04
N SER A 411 -20.01 10.50 2.05
CA SER A 411 -20.28 11.64 1.19
C SER A 411 -19.98 11.31 -0.27
N SER A 412 -20.44 12.17 -1.17
CA SER A 412 -20.11 12.16 -2.59
C SER A 412 -19.78 13.56 -3.04
N ILE A 413 -18.85 13.71 -3.98
CA ILE A 413 -18.51 15.00 -4.57
C ILE A 413 -18.91 15.01 -6.04
N ASN A 414 -19.61 16.07 -6.47
CA ASN A 414 -20.10 16.23 -7.83
C ASN A 414 -19.81 17.64 -8.35
N LYS A 415 -19.34 17.74 -9.60
CA LYS A 415 -19.19 19.02 -10.30
C LYS A 415 -20.55 19.51 -10.77
N ARG A 416 -20.86 20.77 -10.54
CA ARG A 416 -22.13 21.40 -10.97
C ARG A 416 -22.09 21.82 -12.44
N LYS A 417 -23.25 21.77 -13.10
CA LYS A 417 -23.39 22.17 -14.50
C LYS A 417 -22.98 23.64 -14.75
N TYR A 418 -23.23 24.52 -13.78
CA TYR A 418 -22.98 25.97 -13.90
C TYR A 418 -21.75 26.43 -13.10
N GLY A 419 -20.82 25.53 -12.82
CA GLY A 419 -19.60 25.81 -12.06
C GLY A 419 -19.73 25.50 -10.56
N GLY A 420 -18.57 25.22 -9.92
CA GLY A 420 -18.48 24.81 -8.52
C GLY A 420 -18.78 23.32 -8.29
N TYR A 421 -18.81 22.95 -7.02
CA TYR A 421 -18.87 21.57 -6.55
C TYR A 421 -19.93 21.43 -5.46
N THR A 422 -20.54 20.25 -5.38
CA THR A 422 -21.48 19.89 -4.32
C THR A 422 -20.99 18.63 -3.65
N VAL A 423 -20.89 18.66 -2.32
CA VAL A 423 -20.61 17.47 -1.49
C VAL A 423 -21.92 17.05 -0.82
N GLY A 424 -22.42 15.88 -1.19
CA GLY A 424 -23.66 15.31 -0.64
C GLY A 424 -23.39 14.37 0.53
N LEU A 425 -24.01 14.62 1.68
CA LEU A 425 -23.96 13.77 2.87
C LEU A 425 -24.99 12.64 2.78
N LEU A 426 -24.57 11.42 3.01
CA LEU A 426 -25.45 10.24 3.06
C LEU A 426 -25.89 9.96 4.49
N ARG A 427 -27.16 10.15 4.79
CA ARG A 427 -27.73 10.13 6.17
C ARG A 427 -27.69 8.78 6.90
N HIS A 428 -27.41 7.65 6.23
CA HIS A 428 -27.63 6.31 6.81
C HIS A 428 -26.51 5.27 6.58
N ALA A 429 -25.32 5.69 6.23
CA ALA A 429 -24.24 4.75 5.97
C ALA A 429 -23.40 4.49 7.21
N LYS A 430 -23.81 3.56 8.05
CA LYS A 430 -22.94 2.97 9.07
C LYS A 430 -21.95 2.02 8.38
N HIS A 431 -20.67 2.37 8.39
CA HIS A 431 -19.51 1.48 8.16
C HIS A 431 -19.35 0.75 6.82
N SER A 432 -20.06 1.10 5.74
CA SER A 432 -19.76 0.51 4.42
C SER A 432 -20.35 1.28 3.26
N VAL A 433 -19.59 1.43 2.19
CA VAL A 433 -20.09 1.95 0.92
C VAL A 433 -20.75 0.81 0.16
N HIS A 434 -22.07 0.91 -0.11
CA HIS A 434 -22.66 0.21 -1.22
C HIS A 434 -22.11 0.83 -2.51
N GLN A 435 -21.17 0.15 -3.14
CA GLN A 435 -20.69 0.58 -4.44
C GLN A 435 -21.06 -0.49 -5.44
N ASN A 436 -22.06 -0.17 -6.25
CA ASN A 436 -22.22 -0.86 -7.50
C ASN A 436 -21.04 -0.44 -8.37
N ILE A 437 -20.17 -1.36 -8.70
CA ILE A 437 -19.22 -1.18 -9.80
C ILE A 437 -20.08 -1.02 -11.05
N THR A 438 -19.91 0.09 -11.73
CA THR A 438 -20.67 0.40 -12.96
C THR A 438 -19.90 -0.07 -14.18
N ASP A 439 -18.57 -0.06 -14.10
CA ASP A 439 -17.69 -0.42 -15.20
C ASP A 439 -16.34 -0.95 -14.68
N VAL A 440 -15.72 -1.86 -15.42
CA VAL A 440 -14.35 -2.34 -15.16
C VAL A 440 -13.59 -2.39 -16.47
N ILE A 441 -12.48 -1.68 -16.52
CA ILE A 441 -11.63 -1.55 -17.71
C ILE A 441 -10.34 -2.32 -17.43
N ILE A 442 -9.91 -3.12 -18.41
CA ILE A 442 -8.57 -3.71 -18.46
C ILE A 442 -7.83 -3.11 -19.64
N GLU A 443 -6.63 -2.64 -19.41
CA GLU A 443 -5.76 -2.07 -20.43
C GLU A 443 -4.32 -2.58 -20.27
N ASP A 444 -3.63 -2.79 -21.39
CA ASP A 444 -2.21 -3.09 -21.40
C ASP A 444 -1.44 -1.77 -21.34
N VAL A 445 -0.49 -1.68 -20.41
CA VAL A 445 0.25 -0.44 -20.13
C VAL A 445 1.75 -0.69 -19.98
N ALA A 446 2.52 0.38 -20.16
CA ALA A 446 3.92 0.46 -19.76
C ALA A 446 4.08 1.73 -18.93
N GLU A 447 4.03 1.61 -17.60
CA GLU A 447 4.05 2.74 -16.67
C GLU A 447 4.72 2.37 -15.34
N ASN A 448 5.11 3.37 -14.57
CA ASN A 448 5.58 3.13 -13.21
C ASN A 448 4.40 2.93 -12.27
N ILE A 449 4.51 1.92 -11.42
CA ILE A 449 3.57 1.62 -10.33
C ILE A 449 4.33 1.56 -9.01
N TRP A 450 3.63 1.68 -7.89
CA TRP A 450 4.26 1.70 -6.59
C TRP A 450 3.43 1.01 -5.51
N CYS A 451 4.06 0.69 -4.39
CA CYS A 451 3.39 0.15 -3.21
C CYS A 451 4.15 0.53 -1.94
N ILE A 452 3.46 0.58 -0.81
CA ILE A 452 4.09 0.69 0.50
C ILE A 452 3.89 -0.60 1.30
N GLU A 453 4.79 -0.81 2.24
CA GLU A 453 4.65 -1.80 3.30
C GLU A 453 4.45 -1.08 4.62
N THR A 454 3.59 -1.61 5.50
CA THR A 454 3.27 -1.01 6.80
C THR A 454 3.42 -2.00 7.94
N GLU A 455 3.66 -1.50 9.18
CA GLU A 455 4.00 -2.34 10.34
C GLU A 455 2.90 -3.30 10.77
N LYS A 456 1.61 -2.88 10.70
CA LYS A 456 0.54 -3.58 11.44
C LYS A 456 -0.43 -4.37 10.56
N ASN A 457 -1.12 -3.75 9.60
CA ASN A 457 -2.31 -4.36 9.02
C ASN A 457 -2.26 -4.64 7.52
N GLY A 458 -1.22 -4.26 6.83
CA GLY A 458 -1.10 -4.50 5.38
C GLY A 458 -2.28 -3.97 4.56
N THR A 459 -2.98 -2.93 5.04
CA THR A 459 -4.04 -2.21 4.33
C THR A 459 -3.65 -0.76 4.16
N ILE A 460 -4.16 -0.12 3.11
CA ILE A 460 -3.96 1.30 2.82
C ILE A 460 -5.27 1.94 2.39
N ILE A 461 -5.41 3.24 2.69
CA ILE A 461 -6.50 4.04 2.17
C ILE A 461 -5.96 4.84 1.01
N THR A 462 -6.50 4.61 -0.17
CA THR A 462 -6.06 5.26 -1.40
C THR A 462 -7.08 6.27 -1.87
N LYS A 463 -6.60 7.34 -2.52
CA LYS A 463 -7.38 8.31 -3.28
C LYS A 463 -7.01 8.19 -4.75
N GLY A 464 -7.93 7.65 -5.54
CA GLY A 464 -7.85 7.69 -7.00
C GLY A 464 -8.51 8.96 -7.55
N LYS A 465 -8.71 8.99 -8.87
CA LYS A 465 -9.28 10.15 -9.59
C LYS A 465 -10.67 10.56 -9.11
N ASN A 466 -11.51 9.60 -8.71
CA ASN A 466 -12.92 9.82 -8.32
C ASN A 466 -13.26 9.09 -7.02
N GLY A 467 -12.64 9.46 -5.89
CA GLY A 467 -13.04 8.92 -4.58
C GLY A 467 -11.95 8.16 -3.84
N ARG A 468 -12.35 7.49 -2.75
CA ARG A 468 -11.46 6.83 -1.78
C ARG A 468 -11.73 5.35 -1.78
N PHE A 469 -10.68 4.55 -1.60
CA PHE A 469 -10.76 3.10 -1.60
C PHE A 469 -9.82 2.50 -0.54
N VAL A 470 -10.21 1.37 0.06
CA VAL A 470 -9.36 0.59 0.96
C VAL A 470 -8.83 -0.62 0.22
N SER A 471 -7.52 -0.74 0.13
CA SER A 471 -6.84 -1.83 -0.53
C SER A 471 -5.73 -2.43 0.34
N GLY A 472 -5.12 -3.52 -0.11
CA GLY A 472 -3.99 -4.15 0.56
C GLY A 472 -2.64 -3.70 0.04
N ASN A 473 -1.59 -4.03 0.79
CA ASN A 473 -0.20 -3.94 0.38
C ASN A 473 0.42 -5.34 0.23
N CYS A 474 1.75 -5.49 0.08
CA CYS A 474 2.47 -6.75 -0.23
C CYS A 474 1.90 -8.03 0.41
N LYS A 475 1.74 -9.09 -0.40
CA LYS A 475 0.76 -10.15 -0.17
C LYS A 475 1.26 -11.41 0.56
N VAL A 476 2.24 -12.14 0.02
CA VAL A 476 2.45 -13.55 0.40
C VAL A 476 3.00 -13.73 1.81
N MET A 477 4.06 -13.03 2.17
CA MET A 477 4.67 -13.15 3.52
C MET A 477 3.72 -12.65 4.61
N TRP A 478 3.00 -11.55 4.33
CA TRP A 478 2.03 -11.00 5.27
C TRP A 478 0.81 -11.91 5.43
N GLN A 479 0.31 -12.53 4.36
CA GLN A 479 -0.79 -13.49 4.44
C GLN A 479 -0.41 -14.73 5.25
N MET A 480 0.81 -15.25 5.07
CA MET A 480 1.32 -16.34 5.92
C MET A 480 1.27 -15.96 7.40
N LEU A 481 1.69 -14.74 7.77
CA LEU A 481 1.63 -14.24 9.15
C LEU A 481 0.21 -14.05 9.69
N ASN A 482 -0.78 -13.94 8.83
CA ASN A 482 -2.18 -13.76 9.23
C ASN A 482 -3.01 -15.04 9.22
N GLU A 483 -2.41 -16.18 8.88
CA GLU A 483 -3.03 -17.46 9.12
C GLU A 483 -3.30 -17.67 10.61
N THR A 484 -4.38 -18.38 10.92
CA THR A 484 -4.83 -18.59 12.31
C THR A 484 -3.84 -19.41 13.14
N GLU A 485 -3.15 -20.33 12.48
CA GLU A 485 -2.16 -21.21 13.11
C GLU A 485 -0.80 -21.07 12.44
N PRO A 486 0.28 -20.87 13.22
CA PRO A 486 1.63 -20.82 12.72
C PRO A 486 2.05 -22.12 12.04
N ASP A 487 2.53 -22.03 10.80
CA ASP A 487 2.88 -23.21 9.99
C ASP A 487 4.03 -22.91 9.02
N ASP A 488 4.49 -23.92 8.30
CA ASP A 488 5.48 -23.82 7.24
C ASP A 488 4.78 -23.84 5.87
N PHE A 489 5.21 -22.97 4.95
CA PHE A 489 4.64 -22.85 3.62
C PHE A 489 5.71 -22.74 2.55
N ILE A 490 5.58 -23.52 1.48
CA ILE A 490 6.38 -23.36 0.26
C ILE A 490 5.79 -22.26 -0.61
N CYS A 491 6.67 -21.35 -1.06
CA CYS A 491 6.32 -20.30 -2.01
C CYS A 491 7.18 -20.42 -3.27
N CYS A 492 6.56 -20.88 -4.35
CA CYS A 492 7.19 -21.17 -5.63
C CYS A 492 6.17 -21.09 -6.78
N THR A 493 6.64 -21.03 -8.04
CA THR A 493 5.78 -21.07 -9.23
C THR A 493 5.36 -22.49 -9.61
N GLY A 494 6.07 -23.52 -9.15
CA GLY A 494 5.90 -24.92 -9.54
C GLY A 494 6.49 -25.26 -10.92
N ILE A 495 7.05 -24.27 -11.62
CA ILE A 495 7.63 -24.41 -12.96
C ILE A 495 9.14 -24.18 -12.90
N THR A 496 9.92 -25.14 -13.42
CA THR A 496 11.38 -25.03 -13.44
C THR A 496 11.93 -24.76 -14.82
N HIS A 497 13.00 -23.97 -14.85
CA HIS A 497 13.78 -23.71 -16.05
C HIS A 497 15.25 -23.99 -15.80
N SER A 498 16.00 -24.43 -16.83
CA SER A 498 17.44 -24.58 -16.76
C SER A 498 18.16 -23.24 -16.92
N VAL A 499 19.40 -23.14 -16.46
CA VAL A 499 20.25 -21.97 -16.74
C VAL A 499 20.46 -21.80 -18.24
N LYS A 500 20.44 -22.88 -19.03
CA LYS A 500 20.47 -22.82 -20.49
C LYS A 500 19.24 -22.09 -21.06
N VAL A 501 18.05 -22.38 -20.56
CA VAL A 501 16.81 -21.69 -20.95
C VAL A 501 16.82 -20.22 -20.51
N LEU A 502 17.35 -19.94 -19.31
CA LEU A 502 17.57 -18.57 -18.84
C LEU A 502 18.44 -17.77 -19.81
N CYS A 503 19.57 -18.33 -20.25
CA CYS A 503 20.44 -17.67 -21.24
C CYS A 503 19.71 -17.49 -22.56
N LYS A 504 19.02 -18.52 -23.06
CA LYS A 504 18.25 -18.44 -24.30
C LYS A 504 17.27 -17.26 -24.29
N VAL A 505 16.40 -17.19 -23.29
CA VAL A 505 15.40 -16.12 -23.17
C VAL A 505 16.05 -14.73 -23.05
N ALA A 506 17.17 -14.63 -22.30
CA ALA A 506 17.87 -13.37 -22.15
C ALA A 506 18.52 -12.88 -23.47
N PHE A 507 19.13 -13.79 -24.26
CA PHE A 507 19.73 -13.46 -25.55
C PHE A 507 18.69 -13.21 -26.65
N GLU A 508 17.56 -13.92 -26.66
CA GLU A 508 16.43 -13.66 -27.54
C GLU A 508 15.90 -12.23 -27.40
N ARG A 509 15.94 -11.66 -26.17
CA ARG A 509 15.54 -10.26 -25.93
C ARG A 509 16.34 -9.23 -26.71
N ILE A 510 17.60 -9.53 -27.04
CA ILE A 510 18.48 -8.66 -27.84
C ILE A 510 18.63 -9.16 -29.29
N GLY A 511 17.77 -10.07 -29.74
CA GLY A 511 17.73 -10.57 -31.12
C GLY A 511 18.78 -11.65 -31.46
N ILE A 512 19.44 -12.26 -30.45
CA ILE A 512 20.44 -13.32 -30.67
C ILE A 512 19.77 -14.68 -30.36
N ASN A 513 19.53 -15.48 -31.40
CA ASN A 513 18.90 -16.80 -31.26
C ASN A 513 19.92 -17.90 -30.95
N ASP A 514 21.15 -17.83 -31.50
CA ASP A 514 22.27 -18.73 -31.15
C ASP A 514 23.26 -18.01 -30.24
N PHE A 515 23.19 -18.32 -28.98
CA PHE A 515 24.05 -17.73 -27.95
C PHE A 515 25.27 -18.57 -27.59
N SER A 516 25.54 -19.69 -28.28
CA SER A 516 26.59 -20.65 -27.95
C SER A 516 27.99 -20.00 -27.93
N ASN A 517 28.24 -19.07 -28.87
CA ASN A 517 29.50 -18.36 -28.97
C ASN A 517 29.73 -17.28 -27.91
N TYR A 518 28.68 -16.92 -27.16
CA TYR A 518 28.70 -15.88 -26.13
C TYR A 518 28.84 -16.44 -24.71
N ILE A 519 28.92 -17.78 -24.55
CA ILE A 519 29.06 -18.41 -23.24
C ILE A 519 30.38 -19.16 -23.13
N GLU A 520 31.05 -18.94 -22.02
CA GLU A 520 32.25 -19.65 -21.60
C GLU A 520 32.00 -20.38 -20.29
N ILE A 521 32.17 -21.71 -20.26
CA ILE A 521 32.00 -22.52 -19.05
C ILE A 521 33.35 -22.63 -18.35
N LEU A 522 33.41 -22.23 -17.07
CA LEU A 522 34.63 -22.24 -16.26
C LEU A 522 34.40 -23.01 -14.94
N ASP A 523 35.31 -23.94 -14.63
CA ASP A 523 35.21 -24.76 -13.43
C ASP A 523 35.24 -23.96 -12.12
N LYS A 524 35.91 -22.81 -12.09
CA LYS A 524 35.91 -21.91 -10.92
C LYS A 524 34.53 -21.41 -10.47
N TYR A 525 33.49 -21.56 -11.29
CA TYR A 525 32.12 -21.22 -10.95
C TYR A 525 31.23 -22.42 -10.68
N LYS A 526 31.78 -23.66 -10.78
CA LYS A 526 31.11 -24.88 -10.31
C LYS A 526 31.21 -24.97 -8.80
N ARG A 527 30.24 -25.56 -8.16
CA ARG A 527 30.24 -25.86 -6.72
C ARG A 527 30.87 -27.24 -6.50
N ASP A 528 31.47 -27.46 -5.34
CA ASP A 528 32.01 -28.77 -4.97
C ASP A 528 30.89 -29.83 -4.91
N GLU A 529 29.72 -29.44 -4.44
CA GLU A 529 28.49 -30.21 -4.52
C GLU A 529 27.38 -29.36 -5.19
N GLU A 530 26.95 -29.81 -6.36
CA GLU A 530 25.99 -29.03 -7.19
C GLU A 530 24.54 -29.36 -6.80
N LEU A 531 23.74 -28.35 -6.73
CA LEU A 531 22.30 -28.45 -6.57
C LEU A 531 21.66 -28.55 -7.97
N ASN A 532 21.22 -29.74 -8.34
CA ASN A 532 20.81 -30.01 -9.72
C ASN A 532 19.38 -29.57 -10.02
N TYR A 533 18.46 -29.73 -9.05
CA TYR A 533 17.04 -29.55 -9.30
C TYR A 533 16.31 -28.97 -8.08
N LEU A 534 15.54 -27.90 -8.31
CA LEU A 534 14.64 -27.33 -7.33
C LEU A 534 13.28 -27.07 -7.99
N ARG A 535 12.25 -27.78 -7.53
CA ARG A 535 10.86 -27.63 -7.98
C ARG A 535 9.91 -27.72 -6.80
N GLY A 536 9.33 -26.61 -6.40
CA GLY A 536 8.42 -26.57 -5.27
C GLY A 536 6.99 -26.93 -5.64
N CYS A 537 6.21 -27.34 -4.63
CA CYS A 537 4.76 -27.47 -4.69
C CYS A 537 4.14 -26.49 -3.71
N SER A 538 3.46 -25.46 -4.22
CA SER A 538 2.77 -24.44 -3.42
C SER A 538 1.30 -24.76 -3.12
N ASP A 539 0.84 -25.98 -3.36
CA ASP A 539 -0.56 -26.35 -3.17
C ASP A 539 -1.08 -26.06 -1.77
N LYS A 540 -0.28 -26.33 -0.73
CA LYS A 540 -0.62 -26.01 0.65
C LYS A 540 -0.83 -24.50 0.84
N LEU A 541 0.06 -23.68 0.27
CA LEU A 541 -0.04 -22.24 0.30
C LEU A 541 -1.29 -21.77 -0.47
N PHE A 542 -1.50 -22.24 -1.69
CA PHE A 542 -2.63 -21.84 -2.53
C PHE A 542 -3.99 -22.25 -1.97
N ASN A 543 -4.07 -23.39 -1.29
CA ASN A 543 -5.30 -23.83 -0.62
C ASN A 543 -5.67 -22.98 0.60
N LYS A 544 -4.68 -22.35 1.25
CA LYS A 544 -4.88 -21.47 2.41
C LYS A 544 -4.93 -20.01 2.04
N ILE A 545 -4.11 -19.60 1.09
CA ILE A 545 -3.91 -18.22 0.68
C ILE A 545 -4.16 -18.12 -0.81
N ASN A 546 -5.11 -17.29 -1.23
CA ASN A 546 -5.39 -17.09 -2.65
C ASN A 546 -4.28 -16.26 -3.31
N VAL A 547 -3.28 -16.93 -3.89
CA VAL A 547 -2.14 -16.33 -4.60
C VAL A 547 -2.17 -16.76 -6.05
N ASP A 548 -2.01 -15.82 -7.00
CA ASP A 548 -1.80 -16.09 -8.42
C ASP A 548 -0.53 -15.37 -8.87
N PHE A 549 0.34 -16.03 -9.62
CA PHE A 549 1.58 -15.45 -10.16
C PHE A 549 1.35 -15.01 -11.60
N GLU A 550 1.46 -13.71 -11.87
CA GLU A 550 1.24 -13.15 -13.21
C GLU A 550 2.49 -13.09 -14.09
N TYR A 551 3.65 -13.03 -13.44
CA TYR A 551 4.90 -12.94 -14.20
C TYR A 551 5.31 -14.32 -14.70
N THR A 552 5.28 -14.49 -16.05
CA THR A 552 5.94 -15.65 -16.65
C THR A 552 7.45 -15.50 -16.50
N PHE A 553 8.15 -16.61 -16.57
CA PHE A 553 9.59 -16.65 -16.52
C PHE A 553 10.24 -15.77 -17.61
N GLU A 554 9.74 -15.82 -18.85
CA GLU A 554 10.22 -15.04 -19.98
C GLU A 554 10.06 -13.55 -19.74
N LYS A 555 8.88 -13.13 -19.29
CA LYS A 555 8.58 -11.73 -18.99
C LYS A 555 9.51 -11.17 -17.91
N MET A 556 9.78 -11.94 -16.87
CA MET A 556 10.69 -11.58 -15.79
C MET A 556 12.12 -11.39 -16.31
N ILE A 557 12.62 -12.30 -17.14
CA ILE A 557 13.98 -12.23 -17.67
C ILE A 557 14.11 -11.06 -18.66
N HIS A 558 13.14 -10.85 -19.53
CA HIS A 558 13.12 -9.70 -20.45
C HIS A 558 13.21 -8.38 -19.69
N GLU A 559 12.43 -8.22 -18.64
CA GLU A 559 12.47 -7.02 -17.80
C GLU A 559 13.84 -6.81 -17.13
N MET A 560 14.46 -7.87 -16.65
CA MET A 560 15.79 -7.78 -16.05
C MET A 560 16.85 -7.35 -17.09
N VAL A 561 16.76 -7.84 -18.33
CA VAL A 561 17.66 -7.44 -19.43
C VAL A 561 17.41 -5.98 -19.82
N ASP A 562 16.17 -5.57 -20.02
CA ASP A 562 15.78 -4.20 -20.37
C ASP A 562 16.24 -3.18 -19.33
N TYR A 563 16.09 -3.50 -18.06
CA TYR A 563 16.59 -2.68 -16.96
C TYR A 563 18.11 -2.43 -17.08
N HIS A 564 18.89 -3.47 -17.36
CA HIS A 564 20.33 -3.30 -17.53
C HIS A 564 20.71 -2.58 -18.80
N ILE A 565 19.98 -2.77 -19.91
CA ILE A 565 20.17 -2.00 -21.16
C ILE A 565 19.97 -0.50 -20.89
N SER A 566 18.87 -0.15 -20.22
CA SER A 566 18.53 1.24 -19.92
C SER A 566 19.50 1.92 -18.94
N ASN A 567 20.21 1.14 -18.12
CA ASN A 567 21.14 1.65 -17.11
C ASN A 567 22.63 1.55 -17.51
N ILE A 568 22.95 1.03 -18.69
CA ILE A 568 24.32 1.07 -19.22
C ILE A 568 24.62 2.50 -19.67
N LYS A 569 25.50 3.17 -18.93
CA LYS A 569 26.12 4.41 -19.43
C LYS A 569 27.19 4.02 -20.44
N ILE A 570 26.97 4.30 -21.71
CA ILE A 570 28.03 4.24 -22.74
C ILE A 570 28.96 5.39 -22.38
N VAL A 571 30.17 5.06 -21.89
CA VAL A 571 31.25 6.03 -21.59
C VAL A 571 31.94 6.42 -22.87
#